data_95b92555e21f43c58fda67929ae3fbe8
#
_entry.id   95b92555e21f43c58fda67929ae3fbe8
#
_cell.length_a   1.000
_cell.length_b   1.000
_cell.length_c   1.000
_cell.angle_alpha   90.00
_cell.angle_beta   90.00
_cell.angle_gamma   90.00
#
_symmetry.space_group_name_H-M   'P 1'
#
loop_
_entity.id
_entity.type
_entity.pdbx_description
1 polymer ?
#
loop_
_entity_poly.entity_id
_entity_poly.type
_entity_poly.pdbx_seq_one_letter_code
_entity_poly.pdbx_strand_id
1 'polypeptide(L)'
;MTASASTRLIAALLATLLAAACSGDSPSARGATPSAGAVNRAAAHKIDDSAAGNVDLGSAKYHVNPSLGATGSVHGTIKLEAPSRADSNGSASRICGSKPAAAARDKAGALVWIVGLSSGKPLPIEKRAELSSEDCLVFPPVQAAVVGTTFNVFNDDKTLHKFVFTRAGTHDTLAVMPFFNAGQVVASERLAKSSGIVEIRCTRHPWTHGYIAVFDHPYFDVTDASGKFSIDSVPPGTYSVMVWQEGMDKPEPHRVQIAAGGSATLDLSGGAGR
;
A
#
# COMPACT_ATOMS: atom_id res chain seq x y z
N MET A 1 -40.28 -44.58 1.65
CA MET A 1 -40.06 -45.50 0.52
C MET A 1 -38.88 -44.93 -0.25
N THR A 2 -37.82 -45.42 -0.18
CA THR A 2 -36.82 -46.44 -0.31
C THR A 2 -35.44 -45.81 -0.42
N ALA A 3 -34.57 -46.21 0.49
CA ALA A 3 -33.13 -45.90 0.49
C ALA A 3 -32.43 -46.63 -0.67
N SER A 4 -31.31 -46.09 -1.15
CA SER A 4 -30.27 -46.89 -1.80
C SER A 4 -28.89 -46.37 -1.42
N ALA A 5 -28.23 -47.15 -0.60
CA ALA A 5 -26.81 -47.06 -0.29
C ALA A 5 -25.99 -47.71 -1.43
N SER A 6 -24.87 -47.12 -1.79
CA SER A 6 -23.84 -47.79 -2.61
C SER A 6 -22.48 -47.61 -1.97
N THR A 7 -22.06 -48.63 -1.31
CA THR A 7 -20.75 -48.96 -0.79
C THR A 7 -19.78 -49.22 -1.97
N ARG A 8 -18.60 -48.60 -2.02
CA ARG A 8 -17.49 -49.07 -2.90
C ARG A 8 -16.23 -49.26 -2.11
N LEU A 9 -15.73 -50.49 -2.30
CA LEU A 9 -14.58 -51.14 -1.72
C LEU A 9 -13.25 -50.39 -1.86
N ILE A 10 -12.45 -50.59 -0.81
CA ILE A 10 -10.99 -50.36 -0.70
C ILE A 10 -10.27 -51.52 -1.40
N ALA A 11 -9.35 -51.21 -2.29
CA ALA A 11 -8.35 -52.18 -2.77
C ALA A 11 -6.94 -51.64 -2.43
N ALA A 12 -6.31 -52.29 -1.48
CA ALA A 12 -4.91 -52.13 -1.15
C ALA A 12 -4.05 -52.98 -2.11
N LEU A 13 -3.02 -52.41 -2.70
CA LEU A 13 -1.97 -53.14 -3.39
C LEU A 13 -0.63 -52.84 -2.72
N LEU A 14 -0.09 -53.84 -2.06
CA LEU A 14 1.32 -53.97 -1.68
C LEU A 14 2.12 -54.27 -2.95
N ALA A 15 3.27 -53.60 -3.14
CA ALA A 15 4.31 -54.06 -4.04
C ALA A 15 5.69 -53.83 -3.41
N THR A 16 6.42 -54.90 -3.36
CA THR A 16 7.64 -55.22 -2.68
C THR A 16 8.91 -54.55 -3.19
N LEU A 17 9.86 -54.37 -2.26
CA LEU A 17 11.28 -54.01 -2.47
C LEU A 17 12.00 -54.96 -3.43
N LEU A 18 12.90 -54.39 -4.25
CA LEU A 18 14.11 -55.06 -4.73
C LEU A 18 15.30 -54.09 -4.64
N ALA A 19 16.24 -54.44 -3.77
CA ALA A 19 17.57 -53.84 -3.70
C ALA A 19 18.47 -54.47 -4.75
N ALA A 20 19.20 -53.67 -5.50
CA ALA A 20 20.36 -54.13 -6.27
C ALA A 20 21.53 -53.17 -6.00
N ALA A 21 22.52 -53.69 -5.30
CA ALA A 21 23.84 -53.09 -5.14
C ALA A 21 24.67 -53.38 -6.39
N CYS A 22 25.32 -52.35 -6.93
CA CYS A 22 26.47 -52.51 -7.81
C CYS A 22 27.56 -51.51 -7.41
N SER A 23 28.65 -52.08 -6.90
CA SER A 23 29.93 -51.41 -6.71
C SER A 23 30.58 -51.19 -8.08
N GLY A 24 31.22 -50.07 -8.27
CA GLY A 24 32.00 -49.79 -9.48
C GLY A 24 32.91 -48.58 -9.25
N ASP A 25 34.19 -48.85 -9.34
CA ASP A 25 35.36 -48.03 -9.07
C ASP A 25 35.39 -46.63 -9.73
N SER A 26 36.07 -45.74 -9.04
CA SER A 26 36.52 -44.43 -9.54
C SER A 26 37.65 -44.55 -10.58
N PRO A 27 37.79 -43.57 -11.47
CA PRO A 27 39.07 -42.89 -11.63
C PRO A 27 39.01 -41.40 -11.44
N SER A 28 39.96 -40.94 -10.64
CA SER A 28 40.38 -39.55 -10.46
C SER A 28 40.66 -38.87 -11.80
N ALA A 29 39.94 -37.76 -12.08
CA ALA A 29 40.33 -36.76 -13.06
C ALA A 29 40.39 -35.40 -12.40
N ARG A 30 41.60 -34.87 -12.35
CA ARG A 30 41.94 -33.53 -11.91
C ARG A 30 41.35 -32.46 -12.89
N GLY A 31 40.84 -31.41 -12.33
CA GLY A 31 41.07 -30.10 -12.85
C GLY A 31 40.06 -29.59 -13.86
N ALA A 32 39.18 -28.71 -13.39
CA ALA A 32 38.95 -27.38 -13.92
C ALA A 32 37.84 -26.75 -13.06
N THR A 33 38.21 -25.80 -12.25
CA THR A 33 37.26 -24.84 -11.67
C THR A 33 36.66 -24.00 -12.80
N PRO A 34 35.33 -24.02 -13.02
CA PRO A 34 34.74 -22.99 -13.84
C PRO A 34 34.74 -21.72 -13.02
N SER A 35 35.44 -20.72 -13.56
CA SER A 35 35.33 -19.32 -13.19
C SER A 35 33.86 -18.97 -13.00
N ALA A 36 33.49 -18.54 -11.79
CA ALA A 36 32.20 -17.94 -11.51
C ALA A 36 32.04 -16.73 -12.43
N GLY A 37 31.29 -16.92 -13.50
CA GLY A 37 30.83 -15.82 -14.35
C GLY A 37 30.11 -14.81 -13.45
N ALA A 38 30.62 -13.60 -13.44
CA ALA A 38 30.02 -12.46 -12.80
C ALA A 38 28.58 -12.36 -13.29
N VAL A 39 27.63 -12.80 -12.44
CA VAL A 39 26.23 -12.45 -12.60
C VAL A 39 26.21 -10.94 -12.47
N ASN A 40 25.99 -10.25 -13.59
CA ASN A 40 25.67 -8.83 -13.61
C ASN A 40 24.47 -8.67 -12.66
N ARG A 41 24.77 -8.29 -11.41
CA ARG A 41 23.79 -7.68 -10.53
C ARG A 41 23.35 -6.43 -11.28
N ALA A 42 22.22 -6.54 -11.98
CA ALA A 42 21.49 -5.36 -12.41
C ALA A 42 21.45 -4.45 -11.20
N ALA A 43 22.02 -3.27 -11.33
CA ALA A 43 22.05 -2.26 -10.30
C ALA A 43 20.60 -2.10 -9.84
N ALA A 44 20.30 -2.56 -8.63
CA ALA A 44 19.03 -2.28 -8.00
C ALA A 44 18.94 -0.75 -7.97
N HIS A 45 18.07 -0.22 -8.79
CA HIS A 45 17.79 1.21 -8.80
C HIS A 45 17.37 1.55 -7.38
N LYS A 46 18.22 2.23 -6.64
CA LYS A 46 17.86 2.77 -5.33
C LYS A 46 16.78 3.80 -5.57
N ILE A 47 15.54 3.37 -5.46
CA ILE A 47 14.42 4.28 -5.28
C ILE A 47 14.68 4.90 -3.91
N ASP A 48 14.71 6.21 -3.87
CA ASP A 48 14.96 6.97 -2.65
C ASP A 48 13.77 6.76 -1.70
N ASP A 49 13.92 5.80 -0.78
CA ASP A 49 12.88 5.40 0.19
C ASP A 49 12.76 6.40 1.35
N SER A 50 13.54 7.49 1.32
CA SER A 50 13.67 8.40 2.47
C SER A 50 12.42 9.25 2.72
N ALA A 51 11.66 9.57 1.67
CA ALA A 51 10.57 10.52 1.76
C ALA A 51 9.38 10.00 2.59
N ALA A 52 8.92 8.78 2.33
CA ALA A 52 7.78 8.20 3.05
C ALA A 52 8.15 7.79 4.49
N GLY A 53 9.42 7.48 4.75
CA GLY A 53 9.92 7.10 6.08
C GLY A 53 9.91 8.25 7.10
N ASN A 54 9.89 9.49 6.64
CA ASN A 54 9.89 10.69 7.48
C ASN A 54 8.49 11.26 7.75
N VAL A 55 7.43 10.58 7.33
CA VAL A 55 6.06 11.03 7.54
C VAL A 55 5.60 10.68 8.95
N ASP A 56 5.59 11.68 9.85
CA ASP A 56 4.98 11.55 11.17
C ASP A 56 3.46 11.76 11.05
N LEU A 57 2.70 10.71 11.32
CA LEU A 57 1.22 10.76 11.28
C LEU A 57 0.61 11.28 12.59
N GLY A 58 1.44 11.66 13.57
CA GLY A 58 0.97 12.16 14.87
C GLY A 58 0.51 11.02 15.79
N SER A 59 1.41 10.49 16.59
CA SER A 59 1.20 9.31 17.46
C SER A 59 0.64 9.63 18.84
N ALA A 60 -0.15 10.67 19.01
CA ALA A 60 -0.84 10.92 20.27
C ALA A 60 -1.92 9.84 20.50
N LYS A 61 -1.99 9.27 21.72
CA LYS A 61 -3.09 8.35 22.06
C LYS A 61 -4.43 9.05 21.85
N TYR A 62 -5.16 8.59 20.85
CA TYR A 62 -6.46 9.13 20.52
C TYR A 62 -7.57 8.52 21.38
N HIS A 63 -8.47 9.34 21.89
CA HIS A 63 -9.62 8.94 22.69
C HIS A 63 -10.92 9.42 22.03
N VAL A 64 -11.91 8.56 22.02
CA VAL A 64 -13.26 8.96 21.58
C VAL A 64 -13.89 9.85 22.64
N ASN A 65 -14.36 11.02 22.22
CA ASN A 65 -15.15 11.92 23.06
C ASN A 65 -16.64 11.74 22.71
N PRO A 66 -17.43 11.08 23.58
CA PRO A 66 -18.84 10.85 23.29
C PRO A 66 -19.69 12.13 23.38
N SER A 67 -19.17 13.20 23.98
CA SER A 67 -19.84 14.47 24.18
C SER A 67 -19.18 15.57 23.37
N LEU A 68 -18.96 15.33 22.08
CA LEU A 68 -18.51 16.39 21.17
C LEU A 68 -19.57 17.50 21.13
N GLY A 69 -19.18 18.72 21.51
CA GLY A 69 -19.98 19.93 21.30
C GLY A 69 -20.11 20.27 19.82
N ALA A 70 -20.42 21.53 19.51
CA ALA A 70 -20.43 21.99 18.14
C ALA A 70 -19.03 21.83 17.52
N THR A 71 -18.93 21.05 16.46
CA THR A 71 -17.70 20.80 15.70
C THR A 71 -17.67 21.67 14.44
N GLY A 72 -16.51 21.79 13.83
CA GLY A 72 -16.36 22.41 12.52
C GLY A 72 -15.78 21.45 11.49
N SER A 73 -15.33 22.00 10.37
CA SER A 73 -14.70 21.25 9.29
C SER A 73 -13.50 21.99 8.70
N VAL A 74 -12.63 21.27 8.03
CA VAL A 74 -11.65 21.84 7.10
C VAL A 74 -11.82 21.18 5.75
N HIS A 75 -11.87 21.96 4.70
CA HIS A 75 -11.94 21.49 3.32
C HIS A 75 -11.08 22.37 2.43
N GLY A 76 -10.85 21.94 1.23
CA GLY A 76 -10.08 22.74 0.28
C GLY A 76 -9.69 21.98 -0.96
N THR A 77 -8.80 22.61 -1.71
CA THR A 77 -8.27 22.05 -2.96
C THR A 77 -6.76 22.11 -2.95
N ILE A 78 -6.12 20.99 -3.23
CA ILE A 78 -4.68 20.89 -3.37
C ILE A 78 -4.38 20.65 -4.84
N LYS A 79 -3.59 21.52 -5.45
CA LYS A 79 -3.12 21.31 -6.81
C LYS A 79 -2.13 20.15 -6.79
N LEU A 80 -2.56 19.01 -7.34
CA LEU A 80 -1.73 17.84 -7.45
C LEU A 80 -0.66 18.07 -8.53
N GLU A 81 0.59 17.87 -8.18
CA GLU A 81 1.67 17.81 -9.15
C GLU A 81 1.82 16.37 -9.66
N ALA A 82 2.11 16.22 -10.95
CA ALA A 82 2.49 14.94 -11.48
C ALA A 82 3.78 14.48 -10.80
N PRO A 83 3.84 13.23 -10.27
CA PRO A 83 5.06 12.73 -9.68
C PRO A 83 6.20 12.85 -10.70
N SER A 84 7.30 13.49 -10.31
CA SER A 84 8.45 13.80 -11.19
C SER A 84 9.15 12.56 -11.75
N ARG A 85 8.76 11.38 -11.30
CA ARG A 85 9.22 10.07 -11.79
C ARG A 85 8.34 9.51 -12.90
N ALA A 86 8.15 10.25 -13.96
CA ALA A 86 7.92 9.61 -15.24
C ALA A 86 9.25 8.96 -15.65
N ASP A 87 9.49 7.72 -15.22
CA ASP A 87 10.59 6.93 -15.78
C ASP A 87 10.37 6.80 -17.28
N SER A 88 10.99 7.73 -18.01
CA SER A 88 10.96 7.81 -19.47
C SER A 88 11.55 6.57 -20.15
N ASN A 89 12.13 5.65 -19.39
CA ASN A 89 12.79 4.44 -19.86
C ASN A 89 12.05 3.15 -19.53
N GLY A 90 10.83 3.21 -19.02
CA GLY A 90 10.01 2.01 -18.79
C GLY A 90 9.61 1.41 -20.13
N SER A 91 10.37 0.42 -20.59
CA SER A 91 9.92 -0.49 -21.64
C SER A 91 8.58 -1.05 -21.21
N ALA A 92 7.49 -0.68 -21.88
CA ALA A 92 6.18 -1.22 -21.63
C ALA A 92 6.27 -2.74 -21.70
N SER A 93 6.06 -3.42 -20.57
CA SER A 93 6.01 -4.87 -20.58
C SER A 93 4.83 -5.28 -21.45
N ARG A 94 5.09 -6.08 -22.50
CA ARG A 94 4.02 -6.64 -23.35
C ARG A 94 3.02 -7.49 -22.54
N ILE A 95 3.38 -7.85 -21.32
CA ILE A 95 2.60 -8.69 -20.40
C ILE A 95 1.54 -7.84 -19.67
N CYS A 96 1.84 -6.56 -19.38
CA CYS A 96 0.92 -5.64 -18.71
C CYS A 96 0.28 -4.63 -19.68
N GLY A 97 0.41 -4.83 -20.97
CA GLY A 97 -0.04 -3.85 -21.94
C GLY A 97 0.87 -2.63 -22.04
N SER A 98 0.41 -1.58 -22.68
CA SER A 98 1.14 -0.32 -22.74
C SER A 98 1.14 0.34 -21.36
N LYS A 99 2.30 0.93 -20.97
CA LYS A 99 2.38 1.80 -19.79
C LYS A 99 1.20 2.79 -19.84
N PRO A 100 0.38 2.90 -18.78
CA PRO A 100 -0.72 3.86 -18.78
C PRO A 100 -0.16 5.24 -19.12
N ALA A 101 -0.88 5.99 -19.95
CA ALA A 101 -0.50 7.36 -20.23
C ALA A 101 -0.33 8.12 -18.91
N ALA A 102 0.69 8.95 -18.80
CA ALA A 102 1.02 9.73 -17.59
C ALA A 102 -0.23 10.37 -16.94
N ALA A 103 -1.19 10.79 -17.75
CA ALA A 103 -2.45 11.39 -17.33
C ALA A 103 -3.29 10.56 -16.31
N ALA A 104 -3.16 9.23 -16.29
CA ALA A 104 -3.86 8.40 -15.31
C ALA A 104 -3.16 8.40 -13.94
N ARG A 105 -1.86 8.71 -13.90
CA ARG A 105 -1.05 8.82 -12.68
C ARG A 105 -1.04 10.23 -12.08
N ASP A 106 -1.36 11.24 -12.88
CA ASP A 106 -1.31 12.66 -12.49
C ASP A 106 -2.30 13.03 -11.39
N LYS A 107 -3.11 12.06 -10.96
CA LYS A 107 -4.15 12.25 -9.96
C LYS A 107 -4.02 11.32 -8.74
N ALA A 108 -2.80 10.89 -8.43
CA ALA A 108 -2.52 10.28 -7.14
C ALA A 108 -2.90 11.30 -6.05
N GLY A 109 -3.83 10.94 -5.18
CA GLY A 109 -4.34 11.82 -4.16
C GLY A 109 -3.24 12.35 -3.23
N ALA A 110 -3.35 13.59 -2.81
CA ALA A 110 -2.57 14.07 -1.69
C ALA A 110 -3.20 13.57 -0.39
N LEU A 111 -2.38 13.13 0.54
CA LEU A 111 -2.78 12.79 1.89
C LEU A 111 -2.88 14.07 2.71
N VAL A 112 -4.01 14.26 3.39
CA VAL A 112 -4.29 15.42 4.25
C VAL A 112 -4.70 14.91 5.63
N TRP A 113 -4.09 15.39 6.69
CA TRP A 113 -4.48 14.98 8.05
C TRP A 113 -4.22 16.07 9.08
N ILE A 114 -4.92 15.99 10.21
CA ILE A 114 -4.77 16.93 11.32
C ILE A 114 -3.91 16.30 12.40
N VAL A 115 -2.90 17.02 12.85
CA VAL A 115 -2.06 16.62 14.00
C VAL A 115 -2.42 17.40 15.25
N GLY A 116 -2.11 16.80 16.41
CA GLY A 116 -2.36 17.40 17.72
C GLY A 116 -3.75 17.16 18.29
N LEU A 117 -4.58 16.35 17.62
CA LEU A 117 -5.87 15.90 18.12
C LEU A 117 -5.70 14.66 19.02
N SER A 118 -5.94 14.81 20.32
CA SER A 118 -5.93 13.70 21.27
C SER A 118 -7.31 13.10 21.54
N SER A 119 -8.39 13.77 21.13
CA SER A 119 -9.75 13.28 21.31
C SER A 119 -10.72 13.86 20.26
N GLY A 120 -11.82 13.14 20.02
CA GLY A 120 -12.81 13.59 19.06
C GLY A 120 -13.83 12.54 18.65
N LYS A 121 -14.28 12.55 17.39
CA LYS A 121 -15.30 11.63 16.86
C LYS A 121 -14.84 10.16 16.93
N PRO A 122 -15.78 9.19 17.00
CA PRO A 122 -15.42 7.78 17.00
C PRO A 122 -14.72 7.39 15.70
N LEU A 123 -13.92 6.32 15.78
CA LEU A 123 -13.40 5.66 14.59
C LEU A 123 -14.56 5.04 13.78
N PRO A 124 -14.40 4.88 12.47
CA PRO A 124 -15.38 4.19 11.65
C PRO A 124 -15.73 2.81 12.23
N ILE A 125 -17.01 2.45 12.23
CA ILE A 125 -17.48 1.13 12.68
C ILE A 125 -17.01 0.08 11.66
N GLU A 126 -17.26 0.35 10.39
CA GLU A 126 -16.78 -0.49 9.30
C GLU A 126 -15.34 -0.13 8.94
N LYS A 127 -14.46 -1.10 9.09
CA LYS A 127 -13.03 -0.96 8.84
C LYS A 127 -12.62 -1.89 7.72
N ARG A 128 -13.07 -1.58 6.51
CA ARG A 128 -12.72 -2.31 5.29
C ARG A 128 -12.23 -1.33 4.24
N ALA A 129 -11.23 -1.74 3.49
CA ALA A 129 -10.71 -0.99 2.37
C ALA A 129 -10.32 -1.96 1.24
N GLU A 130 -10.34 -1.45 0.02
CA GLU A 130 -10.00 -2.22 -1.16
C GLU A 130 -8.79 -1.60 -1.85
N LEU A 131 -7.93 -2.46 -2.33
CA LEU A 131 -6.75 -2.14 -3.09
C LEU A 131 -6.68 -3.07 -4.27
N SER A 132 -6.54 -2.56 -5.48
CA SER A 132 -6.42 -3.39 -6.67
C SER A 132 -5.11 -3.16 -7.41
N SER A 133 -4.69 -4.15 -8.21
CA SER A 133 -3.76 -3.92 -9.30
C SER A 133 -4.51 -3.97 -10.61
N GLU A 134 -4.39 -2.92 -11.41
CA GLU A 134 -4.97 -2.78 -12.72
C GLU A 134 -3.95 -2.15 -13.66
N ASP A 135 -3.77 -2.71 -14.85
CA ASP A 135 -2.72 -2.30 -15.79
C ASP A 135 -1.31 -2.24 -15.18
N CYS A 136 -1.03 -3.16 -14.25
CA CYS A 136 0.19 -3.21 -13.44
C CYS A 136 0.45 -1.94 -12.63
N LEU A 137 -0.59 -1.26 -12.21
CA LEU A 137 -0.56 -0.14 -11.26
C LEU A 137 -1.35 -0.51 -10.01
N VAL A 138 -1.06 0.17 -8.91
CA VAL A 138 -1.84 0.08 -7.67
C VAL A 138 -2.94 1.13 -7.69
N PHE A 139 -4.18 0.73 -7.39
CA PHE A 139 -5.34 1.60 -7.26
C PHE A 139 -6.08 1.40 -5.94
N PRO A 140 -6.41 2.51 -5.27
CA PRO A 140 -5.82 3.83 -5.48
C PRO A 140 -4.34 3.85 -5.08
N PRO A 141 -3.51 4.68 -5.71
CA PRO A 141 -2.06 4.70 -5.43
C PRO A 141 -1.72 5.22 -4.03
N VAL A 142 -2.56 6.09 -3.47
CA VAL A 142 -2.47 6.55 -2.08
C VAL A 142 -3.80 6.30 -1.40
N GLN A 143 -3.75 5.63 -0.25
CA GLN A 143 -4.92 5.36 0.60
C GLN A 143 -4.67 5.80 2.02
N ALA A 144 -5.77 6.08 2.74
CA ALA A 144 -5.75 6.32 4.17
C ALA A 144 -6.76 5.40 4.87
N ALA A 145 -6.39 4.91 6.04
CA ALA A 145 -7.23 4.02 6.83
C ALA A 145 -6.97 4.22 8.32
N VAL A 146 -7.86 3.71 9.15
CA VAL A 146 -7.63 3.64 10.61
C VAL A 146 -7.04 2.29 11.00
N VAL A 147 -6.38 2.26 12.15
CA VAL A 147 -5.88 1.02 12.75
C VAL A 147 -7.02 0.00 12.90
N GLY A 148 -6.74 -1.25 12.52
CA GLY A 148 -7.70 -2.36 12.51
C GLY A 148 -8.51 -2.48 11.23
N THR A 149 -8.18 -1.74 10.17
CA THR A 149 -8.81 -1.91 8.85
C THR A 149 -8.35 -3.19 8.19
N THR A 150 -9.29 -3.97 7.68
CA THR A 150 -9.03 -5.12 6.81
C THR A 150 -8.95 -4.66 5.36
N PHE A 151 -7.83 -4.89 4.72
CA PHE A 151 -7.64 -4.63 3.29
C PHE A 151 -7.95 -5.87 2.47
N ASN A 152 -8.86 -5.73 1.49
CA ASN A 152 -9.02 -6.68 0.41
C ASN A 152 -8.13 -6.25 -0.74
N VAL A 153 -7.11 -7.04 -1.04
CA VAL A 153 -6.17 -6.78 -2.13
C VAL A 153 -6.55 -7.64 -3.32
N PHE A 154 -6.90 -7.00 -4.43
CA PHE A 154 -7.34 -7.63 -5.66
C PHE A 154 -6.24 -7.65 -6.71
N ASN A 155 -6.21 -8.66 -7.53
CA ASN A 155 -5.45 -8.68 -8.76
C ASN A 155 -6.41 -8.72 -9.95
N ASP A 156 -6.56 -7.60 -10.65
CA ASP A 156 -7.41 -7.51 -11.84
C ASP A 156 -6.62 -7.73 -13.14
N ASP A 157 -5.29 -7.84 -13.02
CA ASP A 157 -4.40 -8.11 -14.15
C ASP A 157 -4.32 -9.60 -14.48
N LYS A 158 -4.21 -9.90 -15.77
CA LYS A 158 -3.98 -11.26 -16.28
C LYS A 158 -2.50 -11.70 -16.17
N THR A 159 -1.76 -11.10 -15.27
CA THR A 159 -0.35 -11.38 -15.05
C THR A 159 -0.04 -11.64 -13.58
N LEU A 160 1.12 -12.23 -13.35
CA LEU A 160 1.59 -12.51 -12.01
C LEU A 160 2.11 -11.23 -11.34
N HIS A 161 1.55 -10.92 -10.18
CA HIS A 161 2.10 -9.93 -9.26
C HIS A 161 2.64 -10.59 -8.00
N LYS A 162 3.66 -9.98 -7.41
CA LYS A 162 4.12 -10.32 -6.07
C LYS A 162 4.30 -9.00 -5.31
N PHE A 163 3.27 -8.63 -4.58
CA PHE A 163 3.30 -7.43 -3.75
C PHE A 163 4.07 -7.70 -2.46
N VAL A 164 4.89 -6.73 -2.10
CA VAL A 164 5.57 -6.65 -0.82
C VAL A 164 5.09 -5.37 -0.16
N PHE A 165 4.56 -5.52 1.05
CA PHE A 165 4.10 -4.43 1.90
C PHE A 165 5.12 -4.25 3.01
N THR A 166 5.70 -3.05 3.09
CA THR A 166 6.72 -2.72 4.09
C THR A 166 6.34 -1.51 4.91
N ARG A 167 6.76 -1.46 6.16
CA ARG A 167 6.64 -0.26 6.98
C ARG A 167 7.69 0.75 6.51
N ALA A 168 7.25 1.94 6.10
CA ALA A 168 8.16 3.03 5.79
C ALA A 168 9.02 3.40 7.01
N GLY A 169 10.27 3.75 6.79
CA GLY A 169 11.22 4.11 7.84
C GLY A 169 11.92 2.92 8.50
N THR A 170 11.22 1.86 8.87
CA THR A 170 11.85 0.64 9.46
C THR A 170 12.14 -0.44 8.44
N HIS A 171 11.48 -0.39 7.29
CA HIS A 171 11.54 -1.40 6.22
C HIS A 171 11.07 -2.81 6.65
N ASP A 172 10.35 -2.91 7.75
CA ASP A 172 9.78 -4.17 8.21
C ASP A 172 8.75 -4.69 7.21
N THR A 173 8.89 -5.92 6.77
CA THR A 173 7.92 -6.56 5.89
C THR A 173 6.67 -6.96 6.68
N LEU A 174 5.54 -6.36 6.35
CA LEU A 174 4.24 -6.63 6.96
C LEU A 174 3.54 -7.81 6.29
N ALA A 175 3.63 -7.89 4.96
CA ALA A 175 3.05 -8.96 4.17
C ALA A 175 3.75 -9.13 2.82
N VAL A 176 3.69 -10.37 2.30
CA VAL A 176 4.07 -10.69 0.92
C VAL A 176 2.90 -11.44 0.30
N MET A 177 2.35 -10.91 -0.79
CA MET A 177 1.16 -11.45 -1.44
C MET A 177 1.45 -11.78 -2.90
N PRO A 178 1.63 -13.07 -3.24
CA PRO A 178 1.72 -13.49 -4.63
C PRO A 178 0.31 -13.65 -5.21
N PHE A 179 0.12 -13.10 -6.41
CA PHE A 179 -1.11 -13.22 -7.20
C PHE A 179 -0.77 -13.88 -8.53
N PHE A 180 -1.39 -15.00 -8.81
CA PHE A 180 -1.11 -15.79 -10.00
C PHE A 180 -2.15 -15.62 -11.10
N ASN A 181 -3.37 -15.23 -10.72
CA ASN A 181 -4.52 -15.16 -11.63
C ASN A 181 -5.29 -13.86 -11.44
N ALA A 182 -5.89 -13.38 -12.53
CA ALA A 182 -6.87 -12.30 -12.47
C ALA A 182 -8.06 -12.71 -11.58
N GLY A 183 -8.62 -11.75 -10.85
CA GLY A 183 -9.73 -11.94 -9.93
C GLY A 183 -9.34 -12.58 -8.59
N GLN A 184 -8.06 -12.85 -8.35
CA GLN A 184 -7.60 -13.34 -7.06
C GLN A 184 -7.67 -12.22 -6.01
N VAL A 185 -8.18 -12.55 -4.81
CA VAL A 185 -8.32 -11.63 -3.68
C VAL A 185 -7.65 -12.18 -2.45
N VAL A 186 -6.91 -11.32 -1.73
CA VAL A 186 -6.32 -11.65 -0.43
C VAL A 186 -6.73 -10.61 0.59
N ALA A 187 -7.42 -11.03 1.65
CA ALA A 187 -7.76 -10.16 2.77
C ALA A 187 -6.62 -10.12 3.80
N SER A 188 -6.33 -8.94 4.34
CA SER A 188 -5.27 -8.77 5.33
C SER A 188 -5.59 -7.66 6.33
N GLU A 189 -5.51 -8.00 7.61
CA GLU A 189 -5.53 -7.05 8.73
C GLU A 189 -4.11 -6.56 9.11
N ARG A 190 -3.08 -7.26 8.60
CA ARG A 190 -1.69 -6.95 8.95
C ARG A 190 -1.25 -5.59 8.46
N LEU A 191 -1.83 -5.11 7.36
CA LEU A 191 -1.46 -3.84 6.73
C LEU A 191 -1.83 -2.64 7.61
N ALA A 192 -2.87 -2.77 8.44
CA ALA A 192 -3.34 -1.72 9.33
C ALA A 192 -3.28 -2.11 10.83
N LYS A 193 -2.35 -2.99 11.22
CA LYS A 193 -2.20 -3.42 12.61
C LYS A 193 -1.73 -2.29 13.55
N SER A 194 -0.96 -1.35 13.03
CA SER A 194 -0.46 -0.17 13.75
C SER A 194 -0.40 1.04 12.84
N SER A 195 -0.45 2.25 13.40
CA SER A 195 -0.29 3.50 12.65
C SER A 195 1.08 3.60 11.96
N GLY A 196 1.15 4.42 10.92
CA GLY A 196 2.32 4.66 10.10
C GLY A 196 2.08 4.43 8.62
N ILE A 197 3.06 4.75 7.79
CA ILE A 197 2.99 4.55 6.34
C ILE A 197 3.38 3.12 5.98
N VAL A 198 2.60 2.50 5.12
CA VAL A 198 2.90 1.23 4.46
C VAL A 198 3.20 1.49 3.00
N GLU A 199 4.36 1.08 2.56
CA GLU A 199 4.74 1.10 1.15
C GLU A 199 4.33 -0.21 0.49
N ILE A 200 3.82 -0.10 -0.73
CA ILE A 200 3.42 -1.20 -1.58
C ILE A 200 4.35 -1.24 -2.77
N ARG A 201 4.98 -2.38 -3.04
CA ARG A 201 5.84 -2.57 -4.20
C ARG A 201 5.58 -3.92 -4.84
N CYS A 202 5.59 -3.97 -6.16
CA CYS A 202 5.59 -5.23 -6.87
C CYS A 202 7.03 -5.63 -7.24
N THR A 203 7.45 -6.85 -6.86
CA THR A 203 8.80 -7.34 -7.19
C THR A 203 8.97 -7.70 -8.67
N ARG A 204 7.86 -7.81 -9.41
CA ARG A 204 7.84 -8.16 -10.84
C ARG A 204 7.79 -6.93 -11.73
N HIS A 205 7.14 -5.87 -11.25
CA HIS A 205 6.89 -4.65 -11.99
C HIS A 205 7.39 -3.45 -11.17
N PRO A 206 8.62 -2.97 -11.39
CA PRO A 206 9.26 -1.95 -10.54
C PRO A 206 8.51 -0.62 -10.48
N TRP A 207 7.68 -0.33 -11.48
CA TRP A 207 6.85 0.88 -11.53
C TRP A 207 5.53 0.74 -10.75
N THR A 208 5.16 -0.48 -10.32
CA THR A 208 3.95 -0.74 -9.57
C THR A 208 4.22 -0.52 -8.10
N HIS A 209 3.76 0.61 -7.58
CA HIS A 209 3.92 1.01 -6.19
C HIS A 209 2.72 1.83 -5.72
N GLY A 210 2.58 1.96 -4.40
CA GLY A 210 1.55 2.74 -3.75
C GLY A 210 1.82 2.88 -2.26
N TYR A 211 0.93 3.61 -1.57
CA TYR A 211 1.07 3.92 -0.15
C TYR A 211 -0.25 3.77 0.59
N ILE A 212 -0.20 3.28 1.82
CA ILE A 212 -1.31 3.28 2.75
C ILE A 212 -0.88 4.04 4.01
N ALA A 213 -1.56 5.14 4.31
CA ALA A 213 -1.40 5.83 5.58
C ALA A 213 -2.38 5.24 6.60
N VAL A 214 -1.88 4.71 7.70
CA VAL A 214 -2.69 4.11 8.76
C VAL A 214 -2.65 5.02 9.98
N PHE A 215 -3.83 5.54 10.36
CA PHE A 215 -4.01 6.47 11.47
C PHE A 215 -4.65 5.79 12.68
N ASP A 216 -4.37 6.29 13.86
CA ASP A 216 -5.07 5.95 15.11
C ASP A 216 -6.28 6.87 15.38
N HIS A 217 -6.49 7.89 14.57
CA HIS A 217 -7.60 8.85 14.63
C HIS A 217 -8.31 9.00 13.27
N PRO A 218 -9.55 9.53 13.20
CA PRO A 218 -10.33 9.62 11.98
C PRO A 218 -10.28 10.99 11.28
N TYR A 219 -9.26 11.82 11.57
CA TYR A 219 -9.14 13.18 11.01
C TYR A 219 -8.11 13.24 9.90
N PHE A 220 -8.42 12.59 8.81
CA PHE A 220 -7.64 12.59 7.59
C PHE A 220 -8.56 12.47 6.37
N ASP A 221 -8.01 12.77 5.21
CA ASP A 221 -8.62 12.52 3.92
C ASP A 221 -7.52 12.30 2.85
N VAL A 222 -7.90 11.74 1.72
CA VAL A 222 -7.09 11.68 0.51
C VAL A 222 -7.84 12.43 -0.57
N THR A 223 -7.18 13.40 -1.19
CA THR A 223 -7.84 14.22 -2.21
C THR A 223 -8.38 13.38 -3.35
N ASP A 224 -9.51 13.79 -3.88
CA ASP A 224 -10.07 13.25 -5.11
C ASP A 224 -9.21 13.63 -6.34
N ALA A 225 -9.62 13.16 -7.52
CA ALA A 225 -8.95 13.45 -8.79
C ALA A 225 -8.95 14.94 -9.18
N SER A 226 -9.77 15.78 -8.54
CA SER A 226 -9.79 17.25 -8.71
C SER A 226 -8.93 17.96 -7.67
N GLY A 227 -8.31 17.23 -6.75
CA GLY A 227 -7.52 17.75 -5.64
C GLY A 227 -8.33 18.15 -4.43
N LYS A 228 -9.63 17.89 -4.38
CA LYS A 228 -10.51 18.28 -3.26
C LYS A 228 -10.41 17.30 -2.11
N PHE A 229 -10.48 17.83 -0.89
CA PHE A 229 -10.57 17.08 0.36
C PHE A 229 -11.56 17.71 1.33
N SER A 230 -12.04 16.93 2.32
CA SER A 230 -12.87 17.38 3.42
C SER A 230 -12.67 16.55 4.67
N ILE A 231 -12.35 17.21 5.79
CA ILE A 231 -12.25 16.59 7.11
C ILE A 231 -13.30 17.22 8.02
N ASP A 232 -14.32 16.43 8.38
CA ASP A 232 -15.48 16.87 9.10
C ASP A 232 -15.45 16.49 10.59
N SER A 233 -16.34 17.15 11.35
CA SER A 233 -16.54 16.91 12.79
C SER A 233 -15.28 17.16 13.62
N VAL A 234 -14.51 18.15 13.25
CA VAL A 234 -13.28 18.55 13.95
C VAL A 234 -13.66 19.40 15.16
N PRO A 235 -13.18 19.10 16.38
CA PRO A 235 -13.37 19.98 17.53
C PRO A 235 -12.85 21.38 17.26
N PRO A 236 -13.47 22.44 17.82
CA PRO A 236 -12.96 23.80 17.69
C PRO A 236 -11.55 23.93 18.22
N GLY A 237 -10.67 24.63 17.51
CA GLY A 237 -9.26 24.78 17.90
C GLY A 237 -8.38 25.32 16.80
N THR A 238 -7.10 25.42 17.11
CA THR A 238 -6.08 25.74 16.12
C THR A 238 -5.18 24.52 15.94
N TYR A 239 -5.05 24.08 14.71
CA TYR A 239 -4.39 22.83 14.36
C TYR A 239 -3.33 23.03 13.27
N SER A 240 -2.42 22.07 13.17
CA SER A 240 -1.61 21.90 11.99
C SER A 240 -2.28 20.84 11.10
N VAL A 241 -2.69 21.25 9.90
CA VAL A 241 -3.12 20.37 8.83
C VAL A 241 -1.89 20.02 8.02
N MET A 242 -1.56 18.75 7.98
CA MET A 242 -0.41 18.24 7.25
C MET A 242 -0.86 17.82 5.85
N VAL A 243 -0.03 18.09 4.87
CA VAL A 243 -0.23 17.69 3.48
C VAL A 243 1.00 16.95 2.98
N TRP A 244 0.78 15.79 2.39
CA TRP A 244 1.83 15.02 1.74
C TRP A 244 1.34 14.44 0.41
N GLN A 245 2.19 14.47 -0.58
CA GLN A 245 1.99 13.85 -1.88
C GLN A 245 3.23 13.03 -2.22
N GLU A 246 3.06 11.97 -2.99
CA GLU A 246 4.19 11.22 -3.51
C GLU A 246 5.18 12.13 -4.23
N GLY A 247 6.46 11.99 -3.91
CA GLY A 247 7.55 12.84 -4.41
C GLY A 247 7.94 14.01 -3.51
N MET A 248 7.17 14.26 -2.44
CA MET A 248 7.58 15.23 -1.40
C MET A 248 8.52 14.55 -0.40
N ASP A 249 9.62 15.24 -0.05
CA ASP A 249 10.60 14.75 0.94
C ASP A 249 10.02 14.65 2.34
N LYS A 250 9.05 15.51 2.65
CA LYS A 250 8.38 15.58 3.96
C LYS A 250 7.01 16.22 3.83
N PRO A 251 6.08 15.92 4.77
CA PRO A 251 4.80 16.61 4.83
C PRO A 251 4.96 18.10 5.12
N GLU A 252 4.07 18.91 4.56
CA GLU A 252 4.00 20.34 4.81
C GLU A 252 2.92 20.69 5.83
N PRO A 253 3.24 21.44 6.90
CA PRO A 253 2.26 21.89 7.88
C PRO A 253 1.60 23.19 7.47
N HIS A 254 0.26 23.24 7.60
CA HIS A 254 -0.54 24.44 7.40
C HIS A 254 -1.37 24.72 8.65
N ARG A 255 -1.21 25.91 9.22
CA ARG A 255 -1.97 26.30 10.41
C ARG A 255 -3.39 26.69 10.04
N VAL A 256 -4.37 26.03 10.67
CA VAL A 256 -5.79 26.24 10.43
C VAL A 256 -6.51 26.46 11.76
N GLN A 257 -7.40 27.46 11.81
CA GLN A 257 -8.28 27.72 12.94
C GLN A 257 -9.69 27.27 12.59
N ILE A 258 -10.26 26.38 13.41
CA ILE A 258 -11.60 25.83 13.23
C ILE A 258 -12.50 26.36 14.36
N ALA A 259 -13.55 27.08 14.00
CA ALA A 259 -14.55 27.55 14.92
C ALA A 259 -15.66 26.53 15.15
N ALA A 260 -16.36 26.62 16.27
CA ALA A 260 -17.54 25.80 16.52
C ALA A 260 -18.64 26.10 15.48
N GLY A 261 -19.11 25.08 14.80
CA GLY A 261 -20.06 25.19 13.67
C GLY A 261 -19.49 25.86 12.44
N GLY A 262 -18.17 26.16 12.44
CA GLY A 262 -17.49 26.84 11.34
C GLY A 262 -16.84 25.91 10.37
N SER A 263 -16.47 26.46 9.21
CA SER A 263 -15.68 25.76 8.21
C SER A 263 -14.43 26.58 7.88
N ALA A 264 -13.29 25.92 7.85
CA ALA A 264 -12.02 26.51 7.42
C ALA A 264 -11.67 26.02 6.02
N THR A 265 -11.14 26.90 5.18
CA THR A 265 -10.72 26.56 3.82
C THR A 265 -9.20 26.54 3.75
N LEU A 266 -8.65 25.52 3.11
CA LEU A 266 -7.22 25.38 2.83
C LEU A 266 -7.04 25.05 1.34
N ASP A 267 -6.79 26.09 0.54
CA ASP A 267 -6.50 25.96 -0.89
C ASP A 267 -5.01 26.17 -1.14
N LEU A 268 -4.38 25.15 -1.70
CA LEU A 268 -2.96 25.16 -2.04
C LEU A 268 -2.81 25.13 -3.56
N SER A 269 -2.44 26.29 -4.11
CA SER A 269 -2.32 26.49 -5.57
C SER A 269 -0.92 26.27 -6.14
N GLY A 270 0.09 26.05 -5.29
CA GLY A 270 1.46 25.77 -5.70
C GLY A 270 1.82 24.36 -5.27
N GLY A 271 2.52 23.65 -6.14
CA GLY A 271 3.12 22.37 -5.74
C GLY A 271 3.97 22.55 -4.50
N ALA A 272 3.93 21.55 -3.65
CA ALA A 272 4.75 21.47 -2.48
C ALA A 272 6.20 21.85 -2.81
N GLY A 273 6.75 22.76 -2.03
CA GLY A 273 8.05 23.37 -2.29
C GLY A 273 9.14 22.30 -2.54
N ARG A 274 9.94 22.58 -3.54
CA ARG A 274 11.15 21.79 -3.85
C ARG A 274 12.18 21.95 -2.77
#